data_ab76cad6606c1c8669039adb57f98959
#
_entry.id   ab76cad6606c1c8669039adb57f98959
#
_cell.length_a   1.000
_cell.length_b   1.000
_cell.length_c   1.000
_cell.angle_alpha   90.00
_cell.angle_beta   90.00
_cell.angle_gamma   90.00
#
_symmetry.space_group_name_H-M   'P 1'
#
loop_
_entity.id
_entity.type
_entity.pdbx_description
1 polymer ?
#
loop_
_entity_poly.entity_id
_entity_poly.type
_entity_poly.pdbx_seq_one_letter_code
_entity_poly.pdbx_strand_id
1 'polypeptide(L)'
;MLSGYQPRPARHRGVRCTRWRFERLVRHACETLPTRFQKLLRNVAIVVEDLPSRVVRLEGGALGLYEGTPIGQRGTDYSMVLPDKISIYRLPLLRACHTQRELREEVRLTVLHEIGHYFGISDEELPF
;
A
#
# COMPACT_ATOMS: atom_id res chain seq x y z
N MET A 1 -10.64 -10.18 18.51
CA MET A 1 -10.99 -8.77 18.45
C MET A 1 -9.82 -7.97 17.91
N LEU A 2 -10.11 -7.00 17.14
CA LEU A 2 -9.05 -6.11 16.67
C LEU A 2 -8.60 -5.27 17.84
N SER A 3 -7.48 -5.65 18.43
CA SER A 3 -6.92 -4.92 19.54
C SER A 3 -6.70 -3.47 19.13
N GLY A 4 -7.15 -2.56 19.95
CA GLY A 4 -6.99 -1.14 19.69
C GLY A 4 -7.93 -0.54 18.65
N TYR A 5 -8.64 -1.37 17.90
CA TYR A 5 -9.63 -0.81 16.98
C TYR A 5 -10.93 -0.54 17.71
N GLN A 6 -11.39 0.67 17.59
CA GLN A 6 -12.70 1.06 18.09
C GLN A 6 -13.54 1.46 16.90
N PRO A 7 -14.70 0.81 16.70
CA PRO A 7 -15.61 1.26 15.65
C PRO A 7 -15.91 2.73 15.86
N ARG A 8 -15.71 3.49 14.85
CA ARG A 8 -16.01 4.91 14.94
C ARG A 8 -17.50 5.12 15.14
N PRO A 9 -17.88 6.11 15.93
CA PRO A 9 -19.27 6.51 15.96
C PRO A 9 -19.73 6.86 14.54
N ALA A 10 -21.03 6.79 14.32
CA ALA A 10 -21.61 7.06 13.02
C ALA A 10 -21.21 8.41 12.41
N ARG A 11 -20.66 9.30 13.21
CA ARG A 11 -20.25 10.63 12.74
C ARG A 11 -19.05 10.59 11.83
N HIS A 12 -18.15 9.63 12.02
CA HIS A 12 -16.96 9.55 11.18
C HIS A 12 -17.20 8.55 10.09
N ARG A 13 -17.41 9.05 8.90
CA ARG A 13 -17.68 8.21 7.73
C ARG A 13 -16.48 8.05 6.83
N GLY A 14 -15.35 8.69 7.16
CA GLY A 14 -14.22 8.74 6.28
C GLY A 14 -14.47 9.66 5.09
N VAL A 15 -13.49 9.75 4.21
CA VAL A 15 -13.65 10.50 2.98
C VAL A 15 -14.26 9.60 1.91
N ARG A 16 -14.80 10.21 0.87
CA ARG A 16 -15.31 9.50 -0.28
C ARG A 16 -14.31 9.61 -1.42
N CYS A 17 -14.09 8.51 -2.10
CA CYS A 17 -13.23 8.49 -3.27
C CYS A 17 -13.59 7.28 -4.11
N THR A 18 -13.98 7.49 -5.35
CA THR A 18 -14.29 6.40 -6.25
C THR A 18 -13.05 5.57 -6.50
N ARG A 19 -13.23 4.31 -6.90
CA ARG A 19 -12.12 3.45 -7.23
C ARG A 19 -11.25 4.06 -8.33
N TRP A 20 -11.86 4.64 -9.35
CA TRP A 20 -11.13 5.26 -10.45
C TRP A 20 -10.23 6.40 -9.98
N ARG A 21 -10.78 7.30 -9.16
CA ARG A 21 -9.98 8.40 -8.60
C ARG A 21 -8.89 7.90 -7.68
N PHE A 22 -9.20 6.89 -6.89
CA PHE A 22 -8.22 6.29 -5.98
C PHE A 22 -7.07 5.67 -6.76
N GLU A 23 -7.37 4.96 -7.84
CA GLU A 23 -6.32 4.39 -8.69
C GLU A 23 -5.44 5.48 -9.30
N ARG A 24 -6.01 6.63 -9.61
CA ARG A 24 -5.22 7.77 -10.10
C ARG A 24 -4.30 8.31 -9.01
N LEU A 25 -4.75 8.35 -7.76
CA LEU A 25 -3.91 8.78 -6.65
C LEU A 25 -2.71 7.85 -6.48
N VAL A 26 -2.95 6.54 -6.57
CA VAL A 26 -1.88 5.55 -6.47
C VAL A 26 -0.89 5.71 -7.62
N ARG A 27 -1.38 5.86 -8.84
CA ARG A 27 -0.54 6.06 -10.02
C ARG A 27 0.32 7.31 -9.87
N HIS A 28 -0.29 8.39 -9.44
CA HIS A 28 0.43 9.65 -9.24
C HIS A 28 1.55 9.50 -8.21
N ALA A 29 1.28 8.80 -7.11
CA ALA A 29 2.30 8.56 -6.11
C ALA A 29 3.51 7.82 -6.71
N CYS A 30 3.26 6.84 -7.57
CA CYS A 30 4.35 6.12 -8.24
C CYS A 30 5.11 7.02 -9.23
N GLU A 31 4.40 7.87 -9.96
CA GLU A 31 5.00 8.77 -10.95
C GLU A 31 5.87 9.86 -10.33
N THR A 32 5.66 10.18 -9.06
CA THR A 32 6.47 11.18 -8.37
C THR A 32 7.80 10.63 -7.87
N LEU A 33 8.04 9.34 -7.99
CA LEU A 33 9.33 8.76 -7.60
C LEU A 33 10.42 9.18 -8.57
N PRO A 34 11.69 9.24 -8.10
CA PRO A 34 12.81 9.41 -9.02
C PRO A 34 12.80 8.33 -10.10
N THR A 35 13.24 8.70 -11.30
CA THR A 35 13.20 7.81 -12.46
C THR A 35 13.89 6.48 -12.21
N ARG A 36 15.00 6.49 -11.47
CA ARG A 36 15.73 5.26 -11.16
C ARG A 36 14.89 4.26 -10.39
N PHE A 37 14.02 4.74 -9.50
CA PHE A 37 13.12 3.86 -8.76
C PHE A 37 11.95 3.42 -9.62
N GLN A 38 11.45 4.28 -10.48
CA GLN A 38 10.37 3.90 -11.39
C GLN A 38 10.76 2.74 -12.29
N LYS A 39 12.02 2.71 -12.73
CA LYS A 39 12.50 1.60 -13.56
C LYS A 39 12.48 0.28 -12.82
N LEU A 40 12.78 0.30 -11.53
CA LEU A 40 12.79 -0.91 -10.72
C LEU A 40 11.38 -1.45 -10.48
N LEU A 41 10.36 -0.62 -10.60
CA LEU A 41 8.98 -1.04 -10.39
C LEU A 41 8.35 -1.72 -11.59
N ARG A 42 9.06 -1.86 -12.71
CA ARG A 42 8.51 -2.47 -13.92
C ARG A 42 8.04 -3.89 -13.71
N ASN A 43 8.67 -4.61 -12.80
CA ASN A 43 8.36 -6.00 -12.52
C ASN A 43 7.47 -6.17 -11.29
N VAL A 44 6.83 -5.10 -10.84
CA VAL A 44 5.96 -5.13 -9.69
C VAL A 44 4.54 -4.77 -10.13
N ALA A 45 3.59 -5.61 -9.78
CA ALA A 45 2.19 -5.28 -9.99
C ALA A 45 1.71 -4.42 -8.82
N ILE A 46 1.26 -3.21 -9.12
CA ILE A 46 0.68 -2.32 -8.10
C ILE A 46 -0.82 -2.29 -8.35
N VAL A 47 -1.58 -2.82 -7.41
CA VAL A 47 -3.02 -3.00 -7.57
C VAL A 47 -3.78 -2.31 -6.44
N VAL A 48 -4.99 -1.89 -6.75
CA VAL A 48 -5.92 -1.35 -5.76
C VAL A 48 -6.96 -2.42 -5.47
N GLU A 49 -7.15 -2.69 -4.19
CA GLU A 49 -8.19 -3.60 -3.72
C GLU A 49 -9.01 -2.88 -2.66
N ASP A 50 -10.29 -3.23 -2.56
CA ASP A 50 -11.13 -2.53 -1.58
C ASP A 50 -10.79 -2.94 -0.15
N LEU A 51 -10.52 -4.22 0.08
CA LEU A 51 -10.21 -4.73 1.41
C LEU A 51 -9.06 -5.72 1.34
N PRO A 52 -8.25 -5.81 2.39
CA PRO A 52 -7.25 -6.88 2.48
C PRO A 52 -7.92 -8.24 2.63
N SER A 53 -7.13 -9.30 2.44
CA SER A 53 -7.61 -10.67 2.63
C SER A 53 -8.11 -10.87 4.05
N ARG A 54 -8.88 -11.93 4.25
CA ARG A 54 -9.37 -12.27 5.58
C ARG A 54 -8.22 -12.47 6.58
N VAL A 55 -7.14 -13.13 6.14
CA VAL A 55 -5.98 -13.37 7.01
C VAL A 55 -5.40 -12.05 7.48
N VAL A 56 -5.17 -11.12 6.57
CA VAL A 56 -4.62 -9.80 6.93
C VAL A 56 -5.57 -9.06 7.86
N ARG A 57 -6.88 -9.12 7.61
CA ARG A 57 -7.86 -8.46 8.49
C ARG A 57 -7.85 -9.06 9.90
N LEU A 58 -7.69 -10.38 10.01
CA LEU A 58 -7.63 -11.04 11.30
C LEU A 58 -6.35 -10.70 12.07
N GLU A 59 -5.30 -10.32 11.36
CA GLU A 59 -4.05 -9.92 11.97
C GLU A 59 -3.98 -8.43 12.31
N GLY A 60 -5.09 -7.72 12.19
CA GLY A 60 -5.16 -6.30 12.54
C GLY A 60 -5.39 -5.37 11.36
N GLY A 61 -5.41 -5.91 10.14
CA GLY A 61 -5.61 -5.12 8.95
C GLY A 61 -4.33 -4.47 8.44
N ALA A 62 -4.44 -3.79 7.31
CA ALA A 62 -3.33 -3.07 6.70
C ALA A 62 -3.87 -2.01 5.74
N LEU A 63 -3.10 -0.97 5.52
CA LEU A 63 -3.40 0.03 4.50
C LEU A 63 -2.83 -0.37 3.15
N GLY A 64 -1.78 -1.16 3.15
CA GLY A 64 -1.16 -1.73 1.96
C GLY A 64 -0.37 -2.97 2.32
N LEU A 65 0.08 -3.71 1.31
CA LEU A 65 0.83 -4.94 1.53
C LEU A 65 1.72 -5.24 0.34
N TYR A 66 3.00 -5.47 0.61
CA TYR A 66 3.92 -6.00 -0.39
C TYR A 66 4.00 -7.52 -0.25
N GLU A 67 3.87 -8.21 -1.36
CA GLU A 67 4.01 -9.67 -1.43
C GLU A 67 5.03 -10.03 -2.50
N GLY A 68 6.04 -10.79 -2.13
CA GLY A 68 7.07 -11.19 -3.07
C GLY A 68 8.40 -11.42 -2.36
N THR A 69 9.48 -11.41 -3.13
CA THR A 69 10.82 -11.53 -2.59
C THR A 69 11.55 -10.20 -2.76
N PRO A 70 11.90 -9.53 -1.67
CA PRO A 70 12.60 -8.24 -1.77
C PRO A 70 13.87 -8.35 -2.62
N ILE A 71 14.22 -7.26 -3.29
CA ILE A 71 15.33 -7.23 -4.26
C ILE A 71 16.61 -7.80 -3.67
N GLY A 72 16.96 -7.40 -2.45
CA GLY A 72 18.21 -7.81 -1.83
C GLY A 72 18.27 -9.28 -1.41
N GLN A 73 17.18 -10.02 -1.51
CA GLN A 73 17.08 -11.40 -1.05
C GLN A 73 16.87 -12.39 -2.18
N ARG A 74 16.99 -11.94 -3.43
CA ARG A 74 16.73 -12.80 -4.59
C ARG A 74 17.91 -13.70 -4.89
N GLY A 75 17.61 -14.99 -5.07
CA GLY A 75 18.61 -15.95 -5.52
C GLY A 75 18.63 -16.06 -7.03
N THR A 76 19.44 -17.02 -7.52
CA THR A 76 19.60 -17.27 -8.95
C THR A 76 18.34 -17.82 -9.61
N ASP A 77 17.43 -18.39 -8.81
CA ASP A 77 16.19 -19.00 -9.32
C ASP A 77 15.03 -18.03 -9.33
N TYR A 78 15.28 -16.75 -9.10
CA TYR A 78 14.18 -15.80 -8.96
C TYR A 78 13.28 -15.74 -10.19
N SER A 79 13.82 -15.95 -11.36
CA SER A 79 13.05 -15.92 -12.59
C SER A 79 11.91 -16.95 -12.62
N MET A 80 11.96 -17.93 -11.73
CA MET A 80 10.95 -19.00 -11.67
C MET A 80 9.80 -18.68 -10.72
N VAL A 81 9.84 -17.56 -10.01
CA VAL A 81 8.79 -17.20 -9.06
C VAL A 81 7.81 -16.20 -9.66
N LEU A 82 6.65 -16.06 -9.00
CA LEU A 82 5.62 -15.13 -9.43
C LEU A 82 6.12 -13.70 -9.30
N PRO A 83 5.59 -12.78 -10.13
CA PRO A 83 5.91 -11.37 -10.01
C PRO A 83 5.55 -10.83 -8.62
N ASP A 84 6.31 -9.85 -8.17
CA ASP A 84 6.02 -9.16 -6.93
C ASP A 84 4.74 -8.34 -7.07
N LYS A 85 4.06 -8.14 -5.95
CA LYS A 85 2.77 -7.45 -5.93
C LYS A 85 2.71 -6.50 -4.74
N ILE A 86 2.28 -5.29 -4.99
CA ILE A 86 1.95 -4.32 -3.96
C ILE A 86 0.45 -4.06 -4.04
N SER A 87 -0.25 -4.32 -2.95
CA SER A 87 -1.69 -4.03 -2.85
C SER A 87 -1.89 -2.77 -2.02
N ILE A 88 -2.76 -1.88 -2.48
CA ILE A 88 -3.14 -0.68 -1.75
C ILE A 88 -4.64 -0.79 -1.48
N TYR A 89 -5.02 -0.72 -0.20
CA TYR A 89 -6.38 -1.03 0.21
C TYR A 89 -7.23 0.23 0.34
N ARG A 90 -8.19 0.36 -0.56
CA ARG A 90 -8.97 1.58 -0.70
C ARG A 90 -9.83 1.88 0.53
N LEU A 91 -10.65 0.95 0.98
CA LEU A 91 -11.59 1.24 2.06
C LEU A 91 -10.90 1.52 3.39
N PRO A 92 -9.87 0.78 3.79
CA PRO A 92 -9.13 1.15 5.00
C PRO A 92 -8.55 2.56 4.93
N LEU A 93 -8.00 2.95 3.78
CA LEU A 93 -7.44 4.29 3.62
C LEU A 93 -8.52 5.37 3.69
N LEU A 94 -9.67 5.15 3.05
CA LEU A 94 -10.77 6.10 3.15
C LEU A 94 -11.25 6.28 4.59
N ARG A 95 -11.30 5.19 5.35
CA ARG A 95 -11.72 5.24 6.75
C ARG A 95 -10.72 5.96 7.63
N ALA A 96 -9.45 5.93 7.27
CA ALA A 96 -8.39 6.55 8.07
C ALA A 96 -8.31 8.06 7.87
N CYS A 97 -8.96 8.60 6.86
CA CYS A 97 -8.80 10.01 6.49
C CYS A 97 -10.11 10.78 6.63
N HIS A 98 -9.99 12.07 6.94
CA HIS A 98 -11.13 12.97 7.09
C HIS A 98 -11.29 13.89 5.89
N THR A 99 -10.21 14.17 5.15
CA THR A 99 -10.20 15.12 4.05
C THR A 99 -9.55 14.51 2.83
N GLN A 100 -9.83 15.09 1.68
CA GLN A 100 -9.18 14.67 0.43
C GLN A 100 -7.67 14.90 0.49
N ARG A 101 -7.24 15.95 1.16
CA ARG A 101 -5.84 16.26 1.32
C ARG A 101 -5.13 15.17 2.13
N GLU A 102 -5.74 14.78 3.25
CA GLU A 102 -5.20 13.68 4.05
C GLU A 102 -5.12 12.39 3.24
N LEU A 103 -6.16 12.11 2.46
CA LEU A 103 -6.19 10.90 1.64
C LEU A 103 -5.02 10.86 0.66
N ARG A 104 -4.77 11.96 -0.05
CA ARG A 104 -3.64 12.04 -0.98
C ARG A 104 -2.32 11.74 -0.28
N GLU A 105 -2.13 12.34 0.89
CA GLU A 105 -0.88 12.14 1.64
C GLU A 105 -0.75 10.71 2.15
N GLU A 106 -1.83 10.15 2.70
CA GLU A 106 -1.80 8.79 3.21
C GLU A 106 -1.61 7.76 2.10
N VAL A 107 -2.22 7.97 0.94
CA VAL A 107 -1.98 7.10 -0.21
C VAL A 107 -0.51 7.16 -0.61
N ARG A 108 0.05 8.36 -0.70
CA ARG A 108 1.45 8.54 -1.05
C ARG A 108 2.37 7.82 -0.07
N LEU A 109 2.15 8.01 1.22
CA LEU A 109 2.98 7.38 2.25
C LEU A 109 2.84 5.86 2.23
N THR A 110 1.62 5.35 2.03
CA THR A 110 1.40 3.91 1.96
C THR A 110 2.12 3.30 0.76
N VAL A 111 2.02 3.93 -0.40
CA VAL A 111 2.71 3.46 -1.59
C VAL A 111 4.22 3.43 -1.36
N LEU A 112 4.78 4.53 -0.83
CA LEU A 112 6.21 4.60 -0.58
C LEU A 112 6.66 3.56 0.45
N HIS A 113 5.84 3.31 1.46
CA HIS A 113 6.15 2.33 2.49
C HIS A 113 6.27 0.93 1.89
N GLU A 114 5.31 0.52 1.05
CA GLU A 114 5.34 -0.80 0.44
C GLU A 114 6.44 -0.91 -0.61
N ILE A 115 6.75 0.16 -1.32
CA ILE A 115 7.89 0.19 -2.23
C ILE A 115 9.19 0.01 -1.44
N GLY A 116 9.27 0.60 -0.25
CA GLY A 116 10.41 0.39 0.63
C GLY A 116 10.62 -1.08 0.97
N HIS A 117 9.53 -1.80 1.26
CA HIS A 117 9.61 -3.24 1.51
C HIS A 117 10.11 -4.00 0.28
N TYR A 118 9.66 -3.62 -0.90
CA TYR A 118 10.14 -4.23 -2.14
C TYR A 118 11.66 -4.04 -2.30
N PHE A 119 12.21 -2.92 -1.85
CA PHE A 119 13.64 -2.67 -1.87
C PHE A 119 14.38 -3.36 -0.72
N GLY A 120 13.67 -4.10 0.13
CA GLY A 120 14.29 -4.80 1.24
C GLY A 120 14.52 -3.94 2.48
N ILE A 121 13.87 -2.79 2.56
CA ILE A 121 13.99 -1.89 3.71
C ILE A 121 12.92 -2.29 4.73
N SER A 122 13.34 -2.52 5.97
CA SER A 122 12.39 -2.90 7.03
C SER A 122 11.60 -1.69 7.52
N ASP A 123 10.50 -1.96 8.22
CA ASP A 123 9.68 -0.90 8.80
C ASP A 123 10.49 0.03 9.70
N GLU A 124 11.44 -0.52 10.43
CA GLU A 124 12.26 0.25 11.35
C GLU A 124 13.19 1.22 10.65
N GLU A 125 13.56 0.92 9.40
CA GLU A 125 14.48 1.72 8.61
C GLU A 125 13.77 2.75 7.74
N LEU A 126 12.45 2.59 7.53
CA LEU A 126 11.69 3.52 6.71
C LEU A 126 11.45 4.82 7.45
N PRO A 127 11.65 5.97 6.79
CA PRO A 127 11.50 7.28 7.45
C PRO A 127 10.04 7.72 7.60
N PHE A 128 9.10 6.88 7.20
CA PHE A 128 7.69 7.24 7.20
C PHE A 128 6.81 6.03 7.48
#